data_539629df8bf431d5c24a24e948bfa807
#
_entry.id   539629df8bf431d5c24a24e948bfa807
#
_cell.length_a   1.000
_cell.length_b   1.000
_cell.length_c   1.000
_cell.angle_alpha   90.00
_cell.angle_beta   90.00
_cell.angle_gamma   90.00
#
_symmetry.space_group_name_H-M   'P 1'
#
loop_
_entity.id
_entity.type
_entity.pdbx_description
1 polymer ?
#
loop_
_entity_poly.entity_id
_entity_poly.type
_entity_poly.pdbx_seq_one_letter_code
_entity_poly.pdbx_strand_id
1 'polypeptide(L)'
;MDVLADPSVFDIEPDNNGDVVSMKDLPKRVRFYHAIIDSRCLKKGEGFGKLKRVFVIFVCSYDPFDRGRMVYTIRNMCEEIPEMEYDDGLRTVFLNTKGDGAGVPEELVALLHFLEDTREVNAVNDVLRELLEMVRVVKDDGKVTVAYMKSFEIEQMWINKGIEQGISQGIEKGRSEERANTLREKARADRLERELRKLRRR
;
A
#
# COMPACT_ATOMS: atom_id res chain seq x y z
N MET A 1 -2.98 -14.30 -32.07
CA MET A 1 -2.23 -14.98 -31.01
C MET A 1 -3.17 -15.07 -29.83
N ASP A 2 -3.75 -16.25 -29.60
CA ASP A 2 -4.79 -16.43 -28.58
C ASP A 2 -4.23 -16.21 -27.18
N VAL A 3 -4.58 -15.09 -26.57
CA VAL A 3 -4.20 -14.71 -25.20
C VAL A 3 -4.85 -15.62 -24.15
N LEU A 4 -5.74 -16.53 -24.55
CA LEU A 4 -6.47 -17.44 -23.68
C LEU A 4 -5.82 -18.83 -23.51
N ALA A 5 -4.66 -19.09 -24.12
CA ALA A 5 -4.02 -20.42 -24.08
C ALA A 5 -3.06 -20.62 -22.90
N ASP A 6 -2.61 -19.56 -22.22
CA ASP A 6 -1.70 -19.68 -21.08
C ASP A 6 -2.46 -19.37 -19.77
N PRO A 7 -2.57 -20.31 -18.84
CA PRO A 7 -3.31 -20.12 -17.59
C PRO A 7 -2.59 -19.10 -16.69
N SER A 8 -2.90 -17.82 -16.88
CA SER A 8 -2.41 -16.74 -16.04
C SER A 8 -3.24 -16.59 -14.76
N VAL A 9 -2.62 -16.14 -13.68
CA VAL A 9 -3.29 -15.77 -12.43
C VAL A 9 -3.33 -14.26 -12.33
N PHE A 10 -4.50 -13.71 -12.07
CA PHE A 10 -4.71 -12.28 -11.84
C PHE A 10 -5.15 -12.08 -10.40
N ASP A 11 -4.42 -11.25 -9.68
CA ASP A 11 -4.74 -10.81 -8.33
C ASP A 11 -4.98 -9.30 -8.36
N ILE A 12 -6.20 -8.87 -8.04
CA ILE A 12 -6.62 -7.47 -8.16
C ILE A 12 -6.93 -6.94 -6.77
N GLU A 13 -6.12 -5.97 -6.34
CA GLU A 13 -6.14 -5.39 -5.00
C GLU A 13 -6.51 -3.91 -5.05
N PRO A 14 -7.62 -3.49 -4.44
CA PRO A 14 -7.89 -2.06 -4.25
C PRO A 14 -6.95 -1.50 -3.17
N ASP A 15 -6.40 -0.32 -3.42
CA ASP A 15 -5.53 0.38 -2.47
C ASP A 15 -5.88 1.87 -2.37
N ASN A 16 -6.53 2.24 -1.27
CA ASN A 16 -6.93 3.61 -0.98
C ASN A 16 -6.04 4.27 0.09
N ASN A 17 -4.98 3.59 0.53
CA ASN A 17 -4.13 4.07 1.62
C ASN A 17 -2.85 4.72 1.10
N GLY A 18 -2.97 5.96 0.63
CA GLY A 18 -1.86 6.76 0.10
C GLY A 18 -0.98 7.43 1.15
N ASP A 19 -0.92 6.95 2.40
CA ASP A 19 0.02 7.48 3.38
C ASP A 19 1.48 7.09 3.05
N VAL A 20 2.43 7.93 3.50
CA VAL A 20 3.86 7.80 3.16
C VAL A 20 4.46 6.45 3.60
N VAL A 21 3.97 5.85 4.69
CA VAL A 21 4.49 4.58 5.20
C VAL A 21 3.99 3.43 4.33
N SER A 22 2.70 3.40 4.04
CA SER A 22 2.08 2.41 3.18
C SER A 22 2.66 2.43 1.77
N MET A 23 2.90 3.62 1.20
CA MET A 23 3.53 3.76 -0.11
C MET A 23 4.96 3.20 -0.15
N LYS A 24 5.77 3.43 0.90
CA LYS A 24 7.14 2.88 0.98
C LYS A 24 7.18 1.36 1.10
N ASP A 25 6.18 0.77 1.73
CA ASP A 25 6.11 -0.68 1.92
C ASP A 25 5.39 -1.40 0.77
N LEU A 26 4.74 -0.66 -0.12
CA LEU A 26 3.99 -1.21 -1.25
C LEU A 26 4.81 -2.19 -2.12
N PRO A 27 6.08 -1.93 -2.50
CA PRO A 27 6.89 -2.90 -3.24
C PRO A 27 7.17 -4.20 -2.48
N LYS A 28 7.28 -4.13 -1.14
CA LYS A 28 7.47 -5.33 -0.29
C LYS A 28 6.18 -6.13 -0.18
N ARG A 29 5.04 -5.43 -0.09
CA ARG A 29 3.71 -6.03 -0.07
C ARG A 29 3.44 -6.78 -1.38
N VAL A 30 3.74 -6.18 -2.52
CA VAL A 30 3.68 -6.81 -3.84
C VAL A 30 4.50 -8.09 -3.90
N ARG A 31 5.77 -8.03 -3.47
CA ARG A 31 6.65 -9.20 -3.43
C ARG A 31 6.05 -10.33 -2.57
N PHE A 32 5.39 -10.00 -1.47
CA PHE A 32 4.75 -10.96 -0.59
C PHE A 32 3.53 -11.61 -1.27
N TYR A 33 2.71 -10.87 -2.01
CA TYR A 33 1.59 -11.42 -2.78
C TYR A 33 2.08 -12.38 -3.85
N HIS A 34 3.07 -12.03 -4.65
CA HIS A 34 3.67 -12.95 -5.62
C HIS A 34 4.12 -14.27 -4.96
N ALA A 35 4.84 -14.19 -3.85
CA ALA A 35 5.31 -15.37 -3.13
C ALA A 35 4.17 -16.26 -2.61
N ILE A 36 3.07 -15.68 -2.11
CA ILE A 36 1.90 -16.42 -1.66
C ILE A 36 1.23 -17.14 -2.85
N ILE A 37 1.04 -16.45 -3.96
CA ILE A 37 0.40 -17.01 -5.15
C ILE A 37 1.23 -18.18 -5.67
N ASP A 38 2.53 -18.00 -5.87
CA ASP A 38 3.43 -19.05 -6.35
C ASP A 38 3.46 -20.26 -5.41
N SER A 39 3.51 -20.01 -4.10
CA SER A 39 3.51 -21.11 -3.10
C SER A 39 2.22 -21.93 -3.11
N ARG A 40 1.10 -21.36 -3.55
CA ARG A 40 -0.19 -22.04 -3.70
C ARG A 40 -0.34 -22.74 -5.04
N CYS A 41 0.33 -22.24 -6.08
CA CYS A 41 0.24 -22.78 -7.43
C CYS A 41 1.09 -24.03 -7.64
N LEU A 42 2.21 -24.18 -6.91
CA LEU A 42 3.14 -25.30 -7.08
C LEU A 42 2.96 -26.35 -5.98
N LYS A 43 2.64 -27.57 -6.37
CA LYS A 43 2.50 -28.70 -5.44
C LYS A 43 3.86 -29.37 -5.17
N LYS A 44 3.96 -30.04 -4.03
CA LYS A 44 5.17 -30.79 -3.67
C LYS A 44 5.54 -31.83 -4.74
N GLY A 45 6.74 -31.72 -5.28
CA GLY A 45 7.26 -32.63 -6.32
C GLY A 45 7.00 -32.17 -7.76
N GLU A 46 6.28 -31.07 -7.96
CA GLU A 46 6.15 -30.47 -9.30
C GLU A 46 7.37 -29.62 -9.64
N GLY A 47 7.74 -29.60 -10.92
CA GLY A 47 8.83 -28.75 -11.43
C GLY A 47 8.40 -27.29 -11.58
N PHE A 48 9.35 -26.35 -11.47
CA PHE A 48 9.09 -24.90 -11.58
C PHE A 48 8.48 -24.46 -12.93
N GLY A 49 8.63 -25.26 -14.00
CA GLY A 49 7.95 -25.01 -15.27
C GLY A 49 6.40 -25.11 -15.21
N LYS A 50 5.83 -25.52 -14.07
CA LYS A 50 4.40 -25.49 -13.80
C LYS A 50 3.90 -24.16 -13.21
N LEU A 51 4.81 -23.29 -12.80
CA LEU A 51 4.43 -21.95 -12.36
C LEU A 51 3.75 -21.21 -13.51
N LYS A 52 2.69 -20.49 -13.16
CA LYS A 52 1.89 -19.73 -14.12
C LYS A 52 2.43 -18.30 -14.21
N ARG A 53 2.02 -17.59 -15.24
CA ARG A 53 2.17 -16.13 -15.24
C ARG A 53 1.28 -15.53 -14.15
N VAL A 54 1.84 -14.60 -13.39
CA VAL A 54 1.15 -13.94 -12.28
C VAL A 54 1.14 -12.44 -12.52
N PHE A 55 -0.05 -11.87 -12.50
CA PHE A 55 -0.28 -10.44 -12.55
C PHE A 55 -0.86 -10.00 -11.21
N VAL A 56 -0.11 -9.22 -10.45
CA VAL A 56 -0.62 -8.54 -9.25
C VAL A 56 -0.94 -7.10 -9.66
N ILE A 57 -2.22 -6.74 -9.58
CA ILE A 57 -2.75 -5.47 -10.06
C ILE A 57 -3.28 -4.67 -8.87
N PHE A 58 -2.65 -3.54 -8.57
CA PHE A 58 -3.13 -2.59 -7.57
C PHE A 58 -3.94 -1.48 -8.24
N VAL A 59 -5.17 -1.28 -7.80
CA VAL A 59 -6.00 -0.14 -8.18
C VAL A 59 -5.91 0.91 -7.08
N CYS A 60 -5.15 1.98 -7.32
CA CYS A 60 -4.82 3.00 -6.33
C CYS A 60 -5.65 4.26 -6.55
N SER A 61 -6.26 4.79 -5.48
CA SER A 61 -6.90 6.11 -5.49
C SER A 61 -5.91 7.27 -5.32
N TYR A 62 -4.63 6.99 -5.46
CA TYR A 62 -3.50 7.93 -5.35
C TYR A 62 -2.39 7.52 -6.32
N ASP A 63 -1.41 8.40 -6.56
CA ASP A 63 -0.23 8.06 -7.37
C ASP A 63 0.85 7.38 -6.50
N PRO A 64 1.08 6.06 -6.66
CA PRO A 64 2.04 5.33 -5.80
C PRO A 64 3.50 5.73 -6.02
N PHE A 65 3.82 6.44 -7.13
CA PHE A 65 5.20 6.81 -7.48
C PHE A 65 5.39 8.31 -7.72
N ASP A 66 4.35 9.11 -7.57
CA ASP A 66 4.39 10.57 -7.76
C ASP A 66 4.97 10.97 -9.13
N ARG A 67 4.54 10.28 -10.20
CA ARG A 67 4.97 10.51 -11.60
C ARG A 67 3.81 10.87 -12.53
N GLY A 68 2.60 10.99 -12.01
CA GLY A 68 1.41 11.43 -12.72
C GLY A 68 0.83 10.43 -13.72
N ARG A 69 1.39 9.24 -13.86
CA ARG A 69 0.90 8.26 -14.83
C ARG A 69 -0.29 7.48 -14.31
N MET A 70 -1.17 7.10 -15.23
CA MET A 70 -2.32 6.24 -14.93
C MET A 70 -1.93 4.77 -14.78
N VAL A 71 -0.90 4.32 -15.48
CA VAL A 71 -0.45 2.92 -15.48
C VAL A 71 1.05 2.85 -15.25
N TYR A 72 1.46 2.00 -14.31
CA TYR A 72 2.86 1.60 -14.09
C TYR A 72 2.95 0.09 -14.15
N THR A 73 3.78 -0.43 -15.04
CA THR A 73 4.06 -1.86 -15.15
C THR A 73 5.48 -2.14 -14.68
N ILE A 74 5.62 -2.99 -13.68
CA ILE A 74 6.90 -3.40 -13.09
C ILE A 74 7.18 -4.84 -13.48
N ARG A 75 8.42 -5.10 -13.89
CA ARG A 75 8.97 -6.42 -14.19
C ARG A 75 10.40 -6.54 -13.67
N ASN A 76 10.86 -7.76 -13.46
CA ASN A 76 12.25 -8.02 -13.21
C ASN A 76 13.09 -7.86 -14.49
N MET A 77 14.34 -7.43 -14.34
CA MET A 77 15.28 -7.22 -15.44
C MET A 77 16.70 -7.48 -14.97
N CYS A 78 17.60 -7.73 -15.90
CA CYS A 78 19.04 -7.77 -15.61
C CYS A 78 19.56 -6.32 -15.49
N GLU A 79 20.22 -5.99 -14.39
CA GLU A 79 20.73 -4.65 -14.14
C GLU A 79 21.90 -4.32 -15.06
N GLU A 80 22.76 -5.30 -15.31
CA GLU A 80 23.98 -5.14 -16.15
C GLU A 80 23.65 -5.12 -17.65
N ILE A 81 22.54 -5.76 -18.07
CA ILE A 81 22.13 -5.84 -19.48
C ILE A 81 20.59 -5.61 -19.53
N PRO A 82 20.13 -4.35 -19.43
CA PRO A 82 18.70 -4.03 -19.33
C PRO A 82 17.86 -4.47 -20.55
N GLU A 83 18.47 -4.60 -21.72
CA GLU A 83 17.85 -5.07 -22.96
C GLU A 83 17.74 -6.60 -23.05
N MET A 84 18.37 -7.35 -22.13
CA MET A 84 18.26 -8.80 -22.09
C MET A 84 16.82 -9.19 -21.72
N GLU A 85 16.21 -10.06 -22.52
CA GLU A 85 14.91 -10.60 -22.21
C GLU A 85 15.00 -11.52 -20.99
N TYR A 86 14.32 -11.11 -19.91
CA TYR A 86 14.14 -11.92 -18.71
C TYR A 86 12.65 -12.01 -18.41
N ASP A 87 12.03 -13.13 -18.83
CA ASP A 87 10.61 -13.38 -18.60
C ASP A 87 10.40 -14.50 -17.58
N ASP A 88 10.29 -14.12 -16.32
CA ASP A 88 9.95 -15.00 -15.21
C ASP A 88 8.44 -15.21 -15.03
N GLY A 89 7.62 -14.61 -15.89
CA GLY A 89 6.17 -14.66 -15.82
C GLY A 89 5.54 -13.75 -14.76
N LEU A 90 6.33 -12.99 -13.98
CA LEU A 90 5.80 -12.06 -12.99
C LEU A 90 5.60 -10.67 -13.58
N ARG A 91 4.45 -10.06 -13.29
CA ARG A 91 4.15 -8.67 -13.61
C ARG A 91 3.41 -8.03 -12.45
N THR A 92 3.79 -6.82 -12.12
CA THR A 92 3.02 -5.98 -11.21
C THR A 92 2.51 -4.77 -11.98
N VAL A 93 1.23 -4.48 -11.85
CA VAL A 93 0.59 -3.34 -12.49
C VAL A 93 -0.01 -2.45 -11.42
N PHE A 94 0.34 -1.17 -11.44
CA PHE A 94 -0.32 -0.16 -10.61
C PHE A 94 -1.18 0.71 -11.51
N LEU A 95 -2.45 0.79 -11.18
CA LEU A 95 -3.46 1.59 -11.86
C LEU A 95 -3.83 2.76 -10.95
N ASN A 96 -3.43 3.97 -11.33
CA ASN A 96 -3.73 5.19 -10.60
C ASN A 96 -5.00 5.82 -11.19
N THR A 97 -6.09 5.85 -10.42
CA THR A 97 -7.39 6.36 -10.89
C THR A 97 -7.39 7.86 -11.24
N LYS A 98 -6.37 8.60 -10.76
CA LYS A 98 -6.18 10.05 -10.95
C LYS A 98 -5.05 10.41 -11.91
N GLY A 99 -4.41 9.39 -12.52
CA GLY A 99 -3.26 9.58 -13.39
C GLY A 99 -3.61 10.15 -14.77
N ASP A 100 -2.58 10.61 -15.47
CA ASP A 100 -2.70 10.98 -16.88
C ASP A 100 -2.86 9.73 -17.74
N GLY A 101 -3.98 9.69 -18.47
CA GLY A 101 -4.36 8.61 -19.37
C GLY A 101 -3.70 8.65 -20.75
N ALA A 102 -2.74 9.56 -21.00
CA ALA A 102 -2.06 9.64 -22.28
C ALA A 102 -1.37 8.32 -22.67
N GLY A 103 -1.78 7.76 -23.82
CA GLY A 103 -1.28 6.47 -24.30
C GLY A 103 -1.87 5.23 -23.64
N VAL A 104 -2.88 5.40 -22.79
CA VAL A 104 -3.66 4.32 -22.16
C VAL A 104 -4.90 4.05 -23.01
N PRO A 105 -5.34 2.77 -23.20
CA PRO A 105 -6.59 2.47 -23.90
C PRO A 105 -7.79 3.20 -23.28
N GLU A 106 -8.66 3.76 -24.14
CA GLU A 106 -9.80 4.57 -23.68
C GLU A 106 -10.74 3.82 -22.74
N GLU A 107 -10.91 2.51 -22.94
CA GLU A 107 -11.74 1.66 -22.10
C GLU A 107 -11.16 1.54 -20.67
N LEU A 108 -9.82 1.48 -20.55
CA LEU A 108 -9.17 1.44 -19.25
C LEU A 108 -9.24 2.79 -18.56
N VAL A 109 -9.07 3.90 -19.29
CA VAL A 109 -9.26 5.26 -18.77
C VAL A 109 -10.68 5.43 -18.22
N ALA A 110 -11.68 5.03 -19.01
CA ALA A 110 -13.09 5.09 -18.60
C ALA A 110 -13.37 4.25 -17.36
N LEU A 111 -12.82 3.04 -17.29
CA LEU A 111 -12.95 2.18 -16.11
C LEU A 111 -12.33 2.82 -14.86
N LEU A 112 -11.12 3.36 -14.95
CA LEU A 112 -10.43 3.96 -13.80
C LEU A 112 -11.13 5.22 -13.31
N HIS A 113 -11.64 6.06 -14.20
CA HIS A 113 -12.47 7.22 -13.84
C HIS A 113 -13.78 6.77 -13.15
N PHE A 114 -14.41 5.70 -13.66
CA PHE A 114 -15.61 5.13 -13.04
C PHE A 114 -15.32 4.55 -11.64
N LEU A 115 -14.19 3.90 -11.44
CA LEU A 115 -13.77 3.38 -10.13
C LEU A 115 -13.46 4.50 -9.13
N GLU A 116 -12.89 5.63 -9.59
CA GLU A 116 -12.68 6.81 -8.74
C GLU A 116 -14.00 7.45 -8.32
N ASP A 117 -14.96 7.52 -9.23
CA ASP A 117 -16.25 8.15 -9.01
C ASP A 117 -17.36 7.36 -9.68
N THR A 118 -18.02 6.47 -8.91
CA THR A 118 -19.04 5.53 -9.37
C THR A 118 -20.39 6.24 -9.58
N ARG A 119 -20.42 7.34 -10.36
CA ARG A 119 -21.64 8.05 -10.74
C ARG A 119 -22.02 7.75 -12.19
N GLU A 120 -23.31 7.96 -12.52
CA GLU A 120 -23.87 7.70 -13.85
C GLU A 120 -23.13 8.45 -14.97
N VAL A 121 -22.62 9.66 -14.69
CA VAL A 121 -21.85 10.46 -15.65
C VAL A 121 -20.57 9.75 -16.12
N ASN A 122 -19.99 8.90 -15.28
CA ASN A 122 -18.78 8.14 -15.58
C ASN A 122 -19.08 6.75 -16.15
N ALA A 123 -20.34 6.32 -16.20
CA ALA A 123 -20.76 5.07 -16.83
C ALA A 123 -20.96 5.29 -18.35
N VAL A 124 -19.86 5.60 -19.04
CA VAL A 124 -19.88 6.08 -20.43
C VAL A 124 -20.15 5.02 -21.49
N ASN A 125 -20.08 3.73 -21.15
CA ASN A 125 -20.36 2.61 -22.04
C ASN A 125 -21.28 1.58 -21.39
N ASP A 126 -21.75 0.60 -22.17
CA ASP A 126 -22.74 -0.38 -21.69
C ASP A 126 -22.21 -1.26 -20.56
N VAL A 127 -20.92 -1.63 -20.61
CA VAL A 127 -20.28 -2.44 -19.55
C VAL A 127 -20.25 -1.68 -18.22
N LEU A 128 -19.90 -0.40 -18.25
CA LEU A 128 -19.88 0.43 -17.05
C LEU A 128 -21.27 0.75 -16.52
N ARG A 129 -22.28 0.83 -17.40
CA ARG A 129 -23.69 0.97 -16.97
C ARG A 129 -24.19 -0.29 -16.27
N GLU A 130 -23.86 -1.46 -16.82
CA GLU A 130 -24.19 -2.74 -16.19
C GLU A 130 -23.48 -2.86 -14.82
N LEU A 131 -22.21 -2.48 -14.74
CA LEU A 131 -21.45 -2.45 -13.50
C LEU A 131 -22.08 -1.50 -12.47
N LEU A 132 -22.53 -0.31 -12.90
CA LEU A 132 -23.23 0.65 -12.04
C LEU A 132 -24.51 0.07 -11.43
N GLU A 133 -25.31 -0.65 -12.24
CA GLU A 133 -26.52 -1.32 -11.74
C GLU A 133 -26.16 -2.41 -10.72
N MET A 134 -25.12 -3.22 -10.97
CA MET A 134 -24.67 -4.19 -9.98
C MET A 134 -24.24 -3.52 -8.65
N VAL A 135 -23.52 -2.39 -8.75
CA VAL A 135 -23.11 -1.61 -7.55
C VAL A 135 -24.31 -1.07 -6.82
N ARG A 136 -25.36 -0.60 -7.52
CA ARG A 136 -26.62 -0.14 -6.89
C ARG A 136 -27.29 -1.27 -6.11
N VAL A 137 -27.43 -2.45 -6.74
CA VAL A 137 -28.02 -3.62 -6.09
C VAL A 137 -27.25 -4.01 -4.82
N VAL A 138 -25.92 -4.01 -4.88
CA VAL A 138 -25.07 -4.34 -3.72
C VAL A 138 -25.18 -3.29 -2.61
N LYS A 139 -25.25 -2.00 -2.97
CA LYS A 139 -25.42 -0.92 -1.98
C LYS A 139 -26.78 -0.95 -1.30
N ASP A 140 -27.82 -1.40 -2.00
CA ASP A 140 -29.17 -1.52 -1.47
C ASP A 140 -29.35 -2.80 -0.62
N ASP A 141 -28.42 -3.77 -0.68
CA ASP A 141 -28.44 -4.94 0.18
C ASP A 141 -28.01 -4.58 1.61
N GLY A 142 -28.99 -4.53 2.52
CA GLY A 142 -28.75 -4.19 3.93
C GLY A 142 -27.74 -5.09 4.64
N LYS A 143 -27.54 -6.35 4.19
CA LYS A 143 -26.53 -7.26 4.77
C LYS A 143 -25.12 -6.84 4.38
N VAL A 144 -24.92 -6.43 3.13
CA VAL A 144 -23.63 -5.94 2.64
C VAL A 144 -23.28 -4.62 3.32
N THR A 145 -24.25 -3.71 3.44
CA THR A 145 -24.10 -2.42 4.13
C THR A 145 -23.68 -2.62 5.59
N VAL A 146 -24.34 -3.53 6.33
CA VAL A 146 -23.99 -3.85 7.72
C VAL A 146 -22.60 -4.49 7.83
N ALA A 147 -22.23 -5.39 6.92
CA ALA A 147 -20.90 -6.01 6.89
C ALA A 147 -19.80 -4.97 6.65
N TYR A 148 -20.03 -4.05 5.71
CA TYR A 148 -19.11 -2.94 5.43
C TYR A 148 -18.98 -1.98 6.62
N MET A 149 -20.09 -1.58 7.26
CA MET A 149 -20.06 -0.74 8.46
C MET A 149 -19.28 -1.39 9.60
N LYS A 150 -19.50 -2.69 9.85
CA LYS A 150 -18.73 -3.42 10.87
C LYS A 150 -17.22 -3.47 10.56
N SER A 151 -16.88 -3.66 9.30
CA SER A 151 -15.48 -3.67 8.86
C SER A 151 -14.82 -2.30 9.09
N PHE A 152 -15.51 -1.22 8.73
CA PHE A 152 -15.08 0.15 8.94
C PHE A 152 -14.94 0.49 10.44
N GLU A 153 -15.89 0.09 11.28
CA GLU A 153 -15.83 0.29 12.72
C GLU A 153 -14.63 -0.43 13.36
N ILE A 154 -14.35 -1.66 12.93
CA ILE A 154 -13.20 -2.43 13.37
C ILE A 154 -11.89 -1.74 12.96
N GLU A 155 -11.79 -1.25 11.73
CA GLU A 155 -10.64 -0.52 11.24
C GLU A 155 -10.39 0.76 12.06
N GLN A 156 -11.43 1.57 12.28
CA GLN A 156 -11.36 2.78 13.11
C GLN A 156 -10.93 2.45 14.55
N MET A 157 -11.44 1.36 15.11
CA MET A 157 -11.02 0.89 16.43
C MET A 157 -9.51 0.57 16.48
N TRP A 158 -8.96 -0.10 15.46
CA TRP A 158 -7.53 -0.41 15.39
C TRP A 158 -6.68 0.85 15.22
N ILE A 159 -7.11 1.79 14.37
CA ILE A 159 -6.45 3.08 14.18
C ILE A 159 -6.42 3.86 15.50
N ASN A 160 -7.55 4.01 16.18
CA ASN A 160 -7.63 4.72 17.45
C ASN A 160 -6.74 4.08 18.53
N LYS A 161 -6.74 2.76 18.60
CA LYS A 161 -5.86 2.02 19.53
C LYS A 161 -4.38 2.24 19.22
N GLY A 162 -4.00 2.28 17.94
CA GLY A 162 -2.64 2.58 17.51
C GLY A 162 -2.21 4.00 17.89
N ILE A 163 -3.10 4.98 17.71
CA ILE A 163 -2.85 6.38 18.10
C ILE A 163 -2.68 6.49 19.61
N GLU A 164 -3.56 5.87 20.42
CA GLU A 164 -3.50 5.89 21.87
C GLU A 164 -2.19 5.26 22.41
N GLN A 165 -1.79 4.13 21.82
CA GLN A 165 -0.52 3.49 22.15
C GLN A 165 0.68 4.37 21.78
N GLY A 166 0.66 5.00 20.62
CA GLY A 166 1.71 5.91 20.15
C GLY A 166 1.85 7.13 21.07
N ILE A 167 0.73 7.74 21.48
CA ILE A 167 0.72 8.87 22.44
C ILE A 167 1.28 8.42 23.79
N SER A 168 0.84 7.28 24.31
CA SER A 168 1.31 6.75 25.60
C SER A 168 2.82 6.50 25.58
N GLN A 169 3.34 5.84 24.56
CA GLN A 169 4.77 5.59 24.38
C GLN A 169 5.56 6.90 24.21
N GLY A 170 5.03 7.86 23.47
CA GLY A 170 5.65 9.18 23.29
C GLY A 170 5.77 9.94 24.60
N ILE A 171 4.72 9.94 25.44
CA ILE A 171 4.72 10.58 26.77
C ILE A 171 5.73 9.89 27.70
N GLU A 172 5.76 8.56 27.72
CA GLU A 172 6.69 7.81 28.59
C GLU A 172 8.15 8.07 28.19
N LYS A 173 8.45 8.05 26.89
CA LYS A 173 9.77 8.38 26.36
C LYS A 173 10.17 9.81 26.68
N GLY A 174 9.29 10.79 26.47
CA GLY A 174 9.54 12.20 26.80
C GLY A 174 9.83 12.38 28.28
N ARG A 175 9.03 11.76 29.17
CA ARG A 175 9.27 11.80 30.62
C ARG A 175 10.59 11.17 31.02
N SER A 176 10.99 10.07 30.40
CA SER A 176 12.27 9.41 30.69
C SER A 176 13.46 10.28 30.26
N GLU A 177 13.39 10.91 29.10
CA GLU A 177 14.42 11.83 28.60
C GLU A 177 14.53 13.09 29.48
N GLU A 178 13.39 13.66 29.88
CA GLU A 178 13.36 14.83 30.77
C GLU A 178 13.99 14.50 32.15
N ARG A 179 13.66 13.35 32.74
CA ARG A 179 14.31 12.89 34.00
C ARG A 179 15.81 12.72 33.84
N ALA A 180 16.27 12.14 32.75
CA ALA A 180 17.68 11.96 32.45
C ALA A 180 18.40 13.31 32.30
N ASN A 181 17.78 14.27 31.61
CA ASN A 181 18.33 15.62 31.47
C ASN A 181 18.39 16.35 32.82
N THR A 182 17.33 16.30 33.62
CA THR A 182 17.29 16.90 34.98
C THR A 182 18.40 16.36 35.85
N LEU A 183 18.63 15.04 35.82
CA LEU A 183 19.73 14.41 36.59
C LEU A 183 21.11 14.89 36.09
N ARG A 184 21.31 15.04 34.80
CA ARG A 184 22.56 15.57 34.22
C ARG A 184 22.82 17.02 34.64
N GLU A 185 21.80 17.87 34.58
CA GLU A 185 21.88 19.26 34.97
C GLU A 185 22.19 19.39 36.47
N LYS A 186 21.53 18.60 37.32
CA LYS A 186 21.81 18.56 38.77
C LYS A 186 23.24 18.14 39.05
N ALA A 187 23.72 17.07 38.44
CA ALA A 187 25.11 16.62 38.61
C ALA A 187 26.13 17.68 38.14
N ARG A 188 25.82 18.43 37.08
CA ARG A 188 26.64 19.55 36.60
C ARG A 188 26.67 20.71 37.61
N ALA A 189 25.51 21.07 38.16
CA ALA A 189 25.40 22.11 39.19
C ALA A 189 26.19 21.72 40.47
N ASP A 190 26.03 20.51 40.94
CA ASP A 190 26.77 19.99 42.10
C ASP A 190 28.30 20.00 41.89
N ARG A 191 28.75 19.71 40.68
CA ARG A 191 30.17 19.77 40.31
C ARG A 191 30.70 21.20 40.35
N LEU A 192 29.98 22.15 39.74
CA LEU A 192 30.35 23.56 39.75
C LEU A 192 30.38 24.15 41.18
N GLU A 193 29.42 23.79 42.04
CA GLU A 193 29.44 24.23 43.44
C GLU A 193 30.68 23.71 44.20
N ARG A 194 31.05 22.45 43.97
CA ARG A 194 32.28 21.89 44.58
C ARG A 194 33.54 22.63 44.13
N GLU A 195 33.62 22.97 42.85
CA GLU A 195 34.75 23.76 42.31
C GLU A 195 34.79 25.18 42.90
N LEU A 196 33.65 25.87 42.98
CA LEU A 196 33.56 27.19 43.62
C LEU A 196 33.95 27.16 45.09
N ARG A 197 33.54 26.15 45.84
CA ARG A 197 33.95 26.00 47.27
C ARG A 197 35.46 25.79 47.41
N LYS A 198 36.10 25.09 46.49
CA LYS A 198 37.56 24.93 46.47
C LYS A 198 38.29 26.23 46.18
N LEU A 199 37.79 27.06 45.29
CA LEU A 199 38.37 28.34 44.93
C LEU A 199 38.23 29.39 46.08
N ARG A 200 37.12 29.37 46.83
CA ARG A 200 36.89 30.25 47.99
C ARG A 200 37.73 29.92 49.20
N ARG A 201 38.37 28.76 49.27
CA ARG A 201 39.24 28.31 50.37
C ARG A 201 40.73 28.55 50.10
N ARG A 202 41.07 29.07 48.92
CA ARG A 202 42.40 29.58 48.57
C ARG A 202 42.44 31.10 48.71
#